data_6721c02b94eb79f9a1d8dac94f3a5114
#
_entry.id   6721c02b94eb79f9a1d8dac94f3a5114
#
_cell.length_a   1.000
_cell.length_b   1.000
_cell.length_c   1.000
_cell.angle_alpha   90.00
_cell.angle_beta   90.00
_cell.angle_gamma   90.00
#
_symmetry.space_group_name_H-M   'P 1'
#
loop_
_entity.id
_entity.type
_entity.pdbx_description
1 polymer ?
#
loop_
_entity_poly.entity_id
_entity_poly.type
_entity_poly.pdbx_seq_one_letter_code
_entity_poly.pdbx_strand_id
1 'polypeptide(L)'
;MKKLILILIFCCFSSHFHAQSEKVTVLKDKEDFKLLVNNKPFFINGMNWNYDPIGTNYNYSLWKQSDDVIKAALDNEMGLLKNMGVNAIRQYTGIQPKWITYIYQKYGIYTMLNHSFGRYGLTINGNWVANTEYSN
;
A
#
# COMPACT_ATOMS: atom_id res chain seq x y z
N MET A 1 7.63 -9.16 49.12
CA MET A 1 7.41 -10.31 48.23
C MET A 1 6.16 -10.19 47.37
N LYS A 2 4.97 -9.83 47.89
CA LYS A 2 3.73 -9.70 47.07
C LYS A 2 3.84 -8.67 45.93
N LYS A 3 4.53 -7.53 46.10
CA LYS A 3 4.72 -6.51 45.06
C LYS A 3 5.64 -6.98 43.91
N LEU A 4 6.61 -7.81 44.19
CA LEU A 4 7.53 -8.35 43.19
C LEU A 4 6.86 -9.37 42.27
N ILE A 5 5.93 -10.16 42.80
CA ILE A 5 5.14 -11.14 42.07
C ILE A 5 4.19 -10.42 41.09
N LEU A 6 3.63 -9.28 41.49
CA LEU A 6 2.74 -8.49 40.62
C LEU A 6 3.46 -7.91 39.39
N ILE A 7 4.72 -7.48 39.56
CA ILE A 7 5.56 -6.97 38.46
C ILE A 7 5.93 -8.10 37.49
N LEU A 8 6.23 -9.31 38.01
CA LEU A 8 6.53 -10.47 37.18
C LEU A 8 5.30 -10.93 36.33
N ILE A 9 4.11 -10.87 36.89
CA ILE A 9 2.87 -11.19 36.16
C ILE A 9 2.58 -10.15 35.06
N PHE A 10 2.88 -8.87 35.29
CA PHE A 10 2.69 -7.81 34.28
C PHE A 10 3.68 -7.93 33.11
N CYS A 11 4.91 -8.41 33.34
CA CYS A 11 5.88 -8.67 32.26
C CYS A 11 5.51 -9.87 31.37
N CYS A 12 4.75 -10.84 31.86
CA CYS A 12 4.32 -11.98 31.06
C CYS A 12 3.16 -11.66 30.08
N PHE A 13 2.50 -10.52 30.22
CA PHE A 13 1.44 -10.05 29.33
C PHE A 13 1.95 -9.12 28.20
N SER A 14 3.25 -8.98 28.01
CA SER A 14 3.78 -8.43 26.77
C SER A 14 3.56 -9.44 25.64
N SER A 15 2.29 -9.61 25.28
CA SER A 15 1.87 -10.35 24.10
C SER A 15 2.65 -9.79 22.92
N HIS A 16 3.45 -10.60 22.30
CA HIS A 16 4.11 -10.28 21.04
C HIS A 16 3.00 -10.09 20.01
N PHE A 17 2.57 -8.84 19.80
CA PHE A 17 1.80 -8.48 18.63
C PHE A 17 2.71 -8.69 17.43
N HIS A 18 2.81 -9.91 16.97
CA HIS A 18 3.28 -10.17 15.63
C HIS A 18 2.24 -9.53 14.71
N ALA A 19 2.64 -8.49 14.00
CA ALA A 19 1.85 -7.98 12.90
C ALA A 19 1.76 -9.13 11.88
N GLN A 20 0.69 -9.91 11.96
CA GLN A 20 0.42 -10.98 11.02
C GLN A 20 0.14 -10.29 9.68
N SER A 21 0.97 -10.60 8.68
CA SER A 21 0.73 -10.10 7.33
C SER A 21 -0.62 -10.60 6.86
N GLU A 22 -1.48 -9.71 6.42
CA GLU A 22 -2.79 -10.09 5.91
C GLU A 22 -2.64 -10.89 4.61
N LYS A 23 -3.41 -11.95 4.52
CA LYS A 23 -3.42 -12.82 3.34
C LYS A 23 -4.45 -12.29 2.35
N VAL A 24 -3.98 -11.82 1.21
CA VAL A 24 -4.83 -11.43 0.08
C VAL A 24 -4.85 -12.58 -0.93
N THR A 25 -6.03 -13.02 -1.30
CA THR A 25 -6.22 -14.12 -2.27
C THR A 25 -7.34 -13.79 -3.25
N VAL A 26 -7.23 -14.33 -4.45
CA VAL A 26 -8.31 -14.29 -5.44
C VAL A 26 -8.87 -15.70 -5.54
N LEU A 27 -10.14 -15.83 -5.23
CA LEU A 27 -10.89 -17.07 -5.40
C LEU A 27 -11.59 -17.03 -6.75
N LYS A 28 -11.35 -18.04 -7.60
CA LYS A 28 -12.14 -18.28 -8.81
C LYS A 28 -13.32 -19.17 -8.44
N ASP A 29 -14.52 -18.64 -8.57
CA ASP A 29 -15.76 -19.39 -8.52
C ASP A 29 -16.15 -19.83 -9.94
N LYS A 30 -17.21 -20.62 -10.09
CA LYS A 30 -17.65 -21.15 -11.42
C LYS A 30 -17.91 -20.02 -12.43
N GLU A 31 -18.37 -18.87 -11.98
CA GLU A 31 -18.81 -17.75 -12.81
C GLU A 31 -17.98 -16.47 -12.61
N ASP A 32 -17.34 -16.29 -11.43
CA ASP A 32 -16.73 -15.03 -11.04
C ASP A 32 -15.39 -15.18 -10.30
N PHE A 33 -14.71 -14.04 -10.14
CA PHE A 33 -13.56 -13.90 -9.27
C PHE A 33 -13.92 -13.08 -8.02
N LYS A 34 -13.54 -13.60 -6.84
CA LYS A 34 -13.74 -12.91 -5.56
C LYS A 34 -12.40 -12.57 -4.94
N LEU A 35 -12.22 -11.31 -4.56
CA LEU A 35 -11.07 -10.91 -3.77
C LEU A 35 -11.38 -11.18 -2.30
N LEU A 36 -10.45 -11.85 -1.64
CA LEU A 36 -10.54 -12.14 -0.20
C LEU A 36 -9.35 -11.53 0.52
N VAL A 37 -9.63 -10.96 1.70
CA VAL A 37 -8.62 -10.56 2.67
C VAL A 37 -8.87 -11.39 3.94
N ASN A 38 -7.86 -12.14 4.37
CA ASN A 38 -7.99 -13.07 5.50
C ASN A 38 -9.21 -14.01 5.37
N ASN A 39 -9.42 -14.55 4.17
CA ASN A 39 -10.54 -15.42 3.79
C ASN A 39 -11.94 -14.77 3.88
N LYS A 40 -12.02 -13.46 4.03
CA LYS A 40 -13.28 -12.71 3.99
C LYS A 40 -13.43 -11.99 2.66
N PRO A 41 -14.61 -11.98 2.04
CA PRO A 41 -14.86 -11.19 0.84
C PRO A 41 -14.50 -9.71 1.07
N PHE A 42 -13.72 -9.16 0.14
CA PHE A 42 -13.29 -7.76 0.20
C PHE A 42 -13.79 -7.03 -1.04
N PHE A 43 -14.68 -6.09 -0.82
CA PHE A 43 -15.17 -5.20 -1.88
C PHE A 43 -14.28 -3.96 -1.97
N ILE A 44 -13.71 -3.72 -3.14
CA ILE A 44 -12.84 -2.55 -3.38
C ILE A 44 -13.71 -1.32 -3.59
N ASN A 45 -13.70 -0.39 -2.62
CA ASN A 45 -14.11 0.99 -2.82
C ASN A 45 -12.85 1.83 -3.00
N GLY A 46 -12.32 1.83 -4.22
CA GLY A 46 -10.98 2.31 -4.50
C GLY A 46 -10.92 3.48 -5.47
N MET A 47 -9.76 4.12 -5.52
CA MET A 47 -9.50 5.16 -6.49
C MET A 47 -8.07 5.09 -7.05
N ASN A 48 -7.90 5.54 -8.29
CA ASN A 48 -6.58 5.85 -8.81
C ASN A 48 -6.08 7.11 -8.10
N TRP A 49 -4.96 6.99 -7.43
CA TRP A 49 -4.41 8.11 -6.68
C TRP A 49 -3.01 8.46 -7.16
N ASN A 50 -2.80 9.72 -7.43
CA ASN A 50 -1.51 10.33 -7.67
C ASN A 50 -1.47 11.69 -6.97
N TYR A 51 -0.28 12.13 -6.56
CA TYR A 51 -0.11 13.40 -5.88
C TYR A 51 0.66 14.37 -6.77
N ASP A 52 -0.07 15.32 -7.31
CA ASP A 52 0.47 16.39 -8.15
C ASP A 52 0.09 17.74 -7.54
N PRO A 53 0.99 18.41 -6.80
CA PRO A 53 0.72 19.73 -6.23
C PRO A 53 0.39 20.76 -7.31
N ILE A 54 -0.45 21.73 -6.96
CA ILE A 54 -0.78 22.85 -7.84
C ILE A 54 0.51 23.53 -8.32
N GLY A 55 0.62 23.76 -9.63
CA GLY A 55 1.80 24.35 -10.25
C GLY A 55 2.89 23.35 -10.66
N THR A 56 2.67 22.07 -10.41
CA THR A 56 3.52 20.99 -10.92
C THR A 56 2.92 20.28 -12.13
N ASN A 57 3.62 19.31 -12.69
CA ASN A 57 3.18 18.51 -13.81
C ASN A 57 3.53 17.02 -13.60
N TYR A 58 3.24 16.19 -14.60
CA TYR A 58 3.45 14.75 -14.57
C TYR A 58 4.89 14.30 -14.30
N ASN A 59 5.89 15.18 -14.36
CA ASN A 59 7.28 14.88 -13.99
C ASN A 59 7.50 14.95 -12.48
N TYR A 60 6.54 15.52 -11.74
CA TYR A 60 6.63 15.54 -10.29
C TYR A 60 6.48 14.12 -9.75
N SER A 61 7.29 13.79 -8.75
CA SER A 61 7.16 12.54 -8.03
C SER A 61 7.22 12.82 -6.52
N LEU A 62 6.13 12.55 -5.84
CA LEU A 62 6.07 12.61 -4.39
C LEU A 62 7.13 11.71 -3.76
N TRP A 63 7.36 10.53 -4.34
CA TRP A 63 8.25 9.50 -3.78
C TRP A 63 9.75 9.86 -3.86
N LYS A 64 10.10 10.95 -4.54
CA LYS A 64 11.45 11.51 -4.60
C LYS A 64 11.66 12.66 -3.60
N GLN A 65 10.65 13.04 -2.85
CA GLN A 65 10.72 14.11 -1.86
C GLN A 65 11.26 13.57 -0.53
N SER A 66 11.52 14.49 0.41
CA SER A 66 11.89 14.09 1.78
C SER A 66 10.74 13.36 2.48
N ASP A 67 11.08 12.54 3.47
CA ASP A 67 10.10 11.76 4.24
C ASP A 67 9.05 12.67 4.90
N ASP A 68 9.43 13.86 5.35
CA ASP A 68 8.50 14.81 5.96
C ASP A 68 7.48 15.33 4.96
N VAL A 69 7.91 15.65 3.73
CA VAL A 69 7.02 16.09 2.66
C VAL A 69 6.07 14.97 2.25
N ILE A 70 6.59 13.75 2.09
CA ILE A 70 5.77 12.58 1.74
C ILE A 70 4.74 12.33 2.84
N LYS A 71 5.19 12.33 4.09
CA LYS A 71 4.31 12.10 5.24
C LYS A 71 3.20 13.14 5.33
N ALA A 72 3.53 14.42 5.18
CA ALA A 72 2.55 15.50 5.23
C ALA A 72 1.50 15.37 4.10
N ALA A 73 1.94 15.05 2.88
CA ALA A 73 1.03 14.81 1.76
C ALA A 73 0.10 13.62 2.01
N LEU A 74 0.66 12.50 2.49
CA LEU A 74 -0.13 11.31 2.83
C LEU A 74 -1.12 11.59 3.96
N ASP A 75 -0.71 12.33 4.99
CA ASP A 75 -1.58 12.65 6.14
C ASP A 75 -2.78 13.51 5.70
N ASN A 76 -2.57 14.44 4.80
CA ASN A 76 -3.64 15.25 4.25
C ASN A 76 -4.59 14.42 3.36
N GLU A 77 -4.06 13.72 2.38
CA GLU A 77 -4.84 13.06 1.35
C GLU A 77 -5.52 11.77 1.86
N MET A 78 -4.80 10.90 2.56
CA MET A 78 -5.35 9.63 3.01
C MET A 78 -6.44 9.81 4.08
N GLY A 79 -6.34 10.88 4.88
CA GLY A 79 -7.41 11.25 5.82
C GLY A 79 -8.73 11.58 5.10
N LEU A 80 -8.65 12.36 4.03
CA LEU A 80 -9.81 12.70 3.19
C LEU A 80 -10.39 11.46 2.52
N LEU A 81 -9.54 10.62 1.91
CA LEU A 81 -9.97 9.39 1.25
C LEU A 81 -10.67 8.43 2.22
N LYS A 82 -10.13 8.27 3.42
CA LYS A 82 -10.75 7.46 4.47
C LYS A 82 -12.15 7.97 4.84
N ASN A 83 -12.29 9.29 5.00
CA ASN A 83 -13.58 9.91 5.31
C ASN A 83 -14.61 9.73 4.19
N MET A 84 -14.15 9.58 2.95
CA MET A 84 -14.99 9.24 1.78
C MET A 84 -15.33 7.75 1.70
N GLY A 85 -14.83 6.93 2.64
CA GLY A 85 -15.04 5.48 2.64
C GLY A 85 -14.13 4.70 1.71
N VAL A 86 -13.08 5.33 1.17
CA VAL A 86 -12.09 4.65 0.33
C VAL A 86 -11.30 3.65 1.17
N ASN A 87 -11.20 2.41 0.69
CA ASN A 87 -10.49 1.33 1.34
C ASN A 87 -9.28 0.81 0.54
N ALA A 88 -9.12 1.28 -0.70
CA ALA A 88 -7.97 0.93 -1.54
C ALA A 88 -7.58 2.08 -2.47
N ILE A 89 -6.30 2.28 -2.67
CA ILE A 89 -5.75 3.16 -3.72
C ILE A 89 -4.99 2.33 -4.74
N ARG A 90 -5.06 2.74 -6.00
CA ARG A 90 -4.20 2.21 -7.05
C ARG A 90 -3.05 3.18 -7.27
N GLN A 91 -1.83 2.70 -7.04
CA GLN A 91 -0.60 3.46 -7.21
C GLN A 91 0.21 2.93 -8.38
N TYR A 92 0.67 3.82 -9.26
CA TYR A 92 1.31 3.41 -10.50
C TYR A 92 2.79 3.09 -10.34
N THR A 93 3.59 3.99 -9.78
CA THR A 93 5.04 3.79 -9.68
C THR A 93 5.64 4.51 -8.49
N GLY A 94 6.80 4.04 -8.04
CA GLY A 94 7.71 4.77 -7.18
C GLY A 94 7.46 4.68 -5.68
N ILE A 95 6.29 4.22 -5.23
CA ILE A 95 6.00 4.10 -3.81
C ILE A 95 6.92 3.06 -3.16
N GLN A 96 7.56 3.44 -2.05
CA GLN A 96 8.39 2.55 -1.27
C GLN A 96 7.55 1.73 -0.27
N PRO A 97 7.98 0.49 0.07
CA PRO A 97 7.23 -0.38 1.00
C PRO A 97 6.89 0.28 2.34
N LYS A 98 7.77 1.12 2.87
CA LYS A 98 7.52 1.83 4.14
C LYS A 98 6.27 2.71 4.08
N TRP A 99 5.97 3.32 2.92
CA TRP A 99 4.80 4.18 2.76
C TRP A 99 3.52 3.38 2.55
N ILE A 100 3.60 2.22 1.92
CA ILE A 100 2.48 1.26 1.85
C ILE A 100 2.09 0.84 3.26
N THR A 101 3.09 0.47 4.07
CA THR A 101 2.89 0.11 5.48
C THR A 101 2.29 1.26 6.27
N TYR A 102 2.80 2.49 6.09
CA TYR A 102 2.31 3.68 6.76
C TYR A 102 0.83 3.97 6.44
N ILE A 103 0.48 3.94 5.15
CA ILE A 103 -0.89 4.16 4.69
C ILE A 103 -1.83 3.14 5.31
N TYR A 104 -1.45 1.87 5.26
CA TYR A 104 -2.28 0.80 5.80
C TYR A 104 -2.43 0.88 7.32
N GLN A 105 -1.33 1.00 8.06
CA GLN A 105 -1.38 1.03 9.52
C GLN A 105 -2.15 2.23 10.07
N LYS A 106 -2.04 3.39 9.44
CA LYS A 106 -2.68 4.61 9.94
C LYS A 106 -4.11 4.81 9.43
N TYR A 107 -4.38 4.43 8.19
CA TYR A 107 -5.66 4.75 7.54
C TYR A 107 -6.49 3.53 7.20
N GLY A 108 -5.91 2.32 7.23
CA GLY A 108 -6.59 1.10 6.84
C GLY A 108 -6.86 1.02 5.33
N ILE A 109 -6.11 1.80 4.52
CA ILE A 109 -6.25 1.84 3.07
C ILE A 109 -5.22 0.90 2.45
N TYR A 110 -5.68 -0.04 1.63
CA TYR A 110 -4.82 -0.95 0.88
C TYR A 110 -4.21 -0.26 -0.34
N THR A 111 -3.01 -0.66 -0.71
CA THR A 111 -2.34 -0.17 -1.92
C THR A 111 -2.28 -1.26 -2.98
N MET A 112 -2.93 -1.02 -4.11
CA MET A 112 -2.83 -1.86 -5.30
C MET A 112 -1.69 -1.33 -6.17
N LEU A 113 -0.61 -2.09 -6.27
CA LEU A 113 0.52 -1.73 -7.12
C LEU A 113 0.20 -2.04 -8.58
N ASN A 114 0.30 -1.04 -9.43
CA ASN A 114 0.17 -1.19 -10.87
C ASN A 114 1.51 -0.91 -11.53
N HIS A 115 2.36 -1.92 -11.58
CA HIS A 115 3.62 -1.82 -12.30
C HIS A 115 3.38 -2.03 -13.80
N SER A 116 4.02 -1.21 -14.63
CA SER A 116 3.86 -1.30 -16.08
C SER A 116 4.47 -2.56 -16.69
N PHE A 117 5.44 -3.19 -16.00
CA PHE A 117 6.20 -4.36 -16.46
C PHE A 117 6.65 -4.29 -17.93
N GLY A 118 6.97 -3.07 -18.38
CA GLY A 118 7.38 -2.87 -19.77
C GLY A 118 6.24 -2.87 -20.79
N ARG A 119 4.99 -2.71 -20.37
CA ARG A 119 3.84 -2.63 -21.30
C ARG A 119 4.08 -1.67 -22.49
N TYR A 120 4.78 -0.59 -22.23
CA TYR A 120 5.12 0.41 -23.23
C TYR A 120 6.58 0.33 -23.68
N GLY A 121 7.37 -0.57 -23.09
CA GLY A 121 8.80 -0.73 -23.24
C GLY A 121 9.55 -0.66 -21.90
N LEU A 122 10.80 -1.02 -21.93
CA LEU A 122 11.73 -0.99 -20.80
C LEU A 122 13.03 -0.28 -21.20
N THR A 123 13.65 0.39 -20.24
CA THR A 123 15.04 0.85 -20.43
C THR A 123 15.99 -0.27 -20.03
N ILE A 124 16.71 -0.80 -21.00
CA ILE A 124 17.71 -1.85 -20.79
C ILE A 124 19.07 -1.27 -21.18
N ASN A 125 20.01 -1.28 -20.25
CA ASN A 125 21.37 -0.72 -20.47
C ASN A 125 21.36 0.72 -21.01
N GLY A 126 20.45 1.56 -20.51
CA GLY A 126 20.31 2.95 -20.94
C GLY A 126 19.55 3.16 -22.25
N ASN A 127 19.15 2.12 -22.97
CA ASN A 127 18.37 2.19 -24.19
C ASN A 127 16.92 1.83 -23.99
N TRP A 128 16.01 2.59 -24.59
CA TRP A 128 14.59 2.28 -24.57
C TRP A 128 14.28 1.15 -25.56
N VAL A 129 13.70 0.06 -25.05
CA VAL A 129 13.22 -1.07 -25.84
C VAL A 129 11.70 -1.07 -25.77
N ALA A 130 11.04 -0.80 -26.89
CA ALA A 130 9.59 -0.85 -26.99
C ALA A 130 9.08 -2.28 -27.18
N ASN A 131 7.78 -2.49 -26.83
CA ASN A 131 7.08 -3.75 -27.06
C ASN A 131 7.79 -4.96 -26.44
N THR A 132 8.03 -4.90 -25.13
CA THR A 132 8.62 -6.04 -24.40
C THR A 132 7.73 -7.27 -24.55
N GLU A 133 8.30 -8.35 -25.04
CA GLU A 133 7.64 -9.64 -25.13
C GLU A 133 7.86 -10.44 -23.85
N TYR A 134 6.78 -11.03 -23.31
CA TYR A 134 6.80 -11.78 -22.04
C TYR A 134 6.75 -13.29 -22.25
N SER A 135 6.91 -13.76 -23.49
CA SER A 135 6.84 -15.19 -23.83
C SER A 135 8.14 -15.94 -23.60
N ASN A 136 9.22 -15.26 -23.16
CA ASN A 136 10.54 -15.86 -22.91
C ASN A 136 10.90 -15.78 -21.43
#